data_b6fe1776e0c2d76ca8094702ea32e786
#
_entry.id   b6fe1776e0c2d76ca8094702ea32e786
#
_cell.length_a   1.000
_cell.length_b   1.000
_cell.length_c   1.000
_cell.angle_alpha   90.00
_cell.angle_beta   90.00
_cell.angle_gamma   90.00
#
_symmetry.space_group_name_H-M   'P 1'
#
loop_
_entity.id
_entity.type
_entity.pdbx_description
1 polymer ?
#
loop_
_entity_poly.entity_id
_entity_poly.type
_entity_poly.pdbx_seq_one_letter_code
_entity_poly.pdbx_strand_id
1 'polypeptide(L)'
;EVIDLVIANCSEYEDGNVLLNGVELYIMFNIKFIEAYTDIEFTSNYYDDYDALTASGLLDMIINAALPEYNRMTEMLILQKEYVLAQNSLEAQVGRFLGDLSYQFGKFVDNIGEKISGLNLEDMNVNQDDVNKIVQFVDKIKK
;
A
#
# COMPACT_ATOMS: atom_id res chain seq x y z
N GLU A 1 11.40 7.09 9.90
CA GLU A 1 12.52 6.13 9.82
C GLU A 1 12.31 4.94 10.78
N VAL A 2 12.23 5.15 12.14
CA VAL A 2 12.00 4.04 13.10
C VAL A 2 10.66 3.33 12.83
N ILE A 3 9.59 4.07 12.69
CA ILE A 3 8.23 3.54 12.47
C ILE A 3 8.14 2.78 11.15
N ASP A 4 8.72 3.32 10.08
CA ASP A 4 8.72 2.66 8.76
C ASP A 4 9.48 1.33 8.81
N LEU A 5 10.59 1.29 9.55
CA LEU A 5 11.38 0.07 9.76
C LEU A 5 10.58 -0.98 10.55
N VAL A 6 9.89 -0.56 11.61
CA VAL A 6 9.04 -1.45 12.42
C VAL A 6 7.92 -2.07 11.58
N ILE A 7 7.20 -1.24 10.83
CA ILE A 7 6.11 -1.73 9.98
C ILE A 7 6.64 -2.66 8.88
N ALA A 8 7.75 -2.30 8.23
CA ALA A 8 8.34 -3.12 7.18
C ALA A 8 8.78 -4.51 7.70
N ASN A 9 9.34 -4.57 8.90
CA ASN A 9 9.78 -5.83 9.51
C ASN A 9 8.62 -6.72 9.99
N CYS A 10 7.49 -6.11 10.38
CA CYS A 10 6.30 -6.83 10.87
C CYS A 10 5.22 -7.02 9.80
N SER A 11 5.51 -6.69 8.53
CA SER A 11 4.59 -6.87 7.42
C SER A 11 4.87 -8.16 6.69
N GLU A 12 3.85 -9.01 6.60
CA GLU A 12 3.85 -10.19 5.74
C GLU A 12 2.94 -9.95 4.54
N TYR A 13 3.32 -10.51 3.39
CA TYR A 13 2.55 -10.41 2.16
C TYR A 13 1.99 -11.79 1.82
N GLU A 14 0.67 -11.92 1.91
CA GLU A 14 -0.04 -13.14 1.57
C GLU A 14 -1.17 -12.82 0.58
N ASP A 15 -1.18 -13.49 -0.56
CA ASP A 15 -2.20 -13.33 -1.62
C ASP A 15 -2.46 -11.87 -2.05
N GLY A 16 -1.40 -11.05 -2.05
CA GLY A 16 -1.50 -9.63 -2.40
C GLY A 16 -2.02 -8.71 -1.29
N ASN A 17 -2.26 -9.25 -0.11
CA ASN A 17 -2.64 -8.50 1.08
C ASN A 17 -1.44 -8.31 2.02
N VAL A 18 -1.43 -7.19 2.74
CA VAL A 18 -0.49 -6.95 3.83
C VAL A 18 -1.13 -7.41 5.13
N LEU A 19 -0.46 -8.35 5.79
CA LEU A 19 -0.80 -8.79 7.13
C LEU A 19 0.18 -8.17 8.12
N LEU A 20 -0.33 -7.63 9.21
CA LEU A 20 0.46 -7.07 10.29
C LEU A 20 0.19 -7.85 11.57
N ASN A 21 1.23 -8.49 12.09
CA ASN A 21 1.17 -9.13 13.40
C ASN A 21 1.22 -8.06 14.51
N GLY A 22 0.10 -7.86 15.19
CA GLY A 22 -0.01 -6.80 16.20
C GLY A 22 0.89 -7.01 17.43
N VAL A 23 1.17 -8.25 17.82
CA VAL A 23 2.07 -8.56 18.94
C VAL A 23 3.51 -8.26 18.54
N GLU A 24 3.92 -8.74 17.40
CA GLU A 24 5.26 -8.50 16.86
C GLU A 24 5.52 -7.01 16.62
N LEU A 25 4.53 -6.31 16.07
CA LEU A 25 4.57 -4.86 15.89
C LEU A 25 4.82 -4.13 17.21
N TYR A 26 4.13 -4.54 18.28
CA TYR A 26 4.28 -3.93 19.61
C TYR A 26 5.66 -4.20 20.20
N ILE A 27 6.15 -5.44 20.16
CA ILE A 27 7.46 -5.83 20.66
C ILE A 27 8.56 -5.08 19.88
N MET A 28 8.52 -5.15 18.56
CA MET A 28 9.51 -4.51 17.70
C MET A 28 9.54 -2.99 17.89
N PHE A 29 8.36 -2.36 18.05
CA PHE A 29 8.28 -0.92 18.31
C PHE A 29 8.99 -0.55 19.61
N ASN A 30 8.75 -1.28 20.71
CA ASN A 30 9.42 -1.02 21.99
C ASN A 30 10.94 -1.21 21.92
N ILE A 31 11.40 -2.29 21.27
CA ILE A 31 12.83 -2.54 21.07
C ILE A 31 13.46 -1.38 20.25
N LYS A 32 12.87 -1.01 19.14
CA LYS A 32 13.40 0.07 18.28
C LYS A 32 13.29 1.47 18.91
N PHE A 33 12.29 1.68 19.76
CA PHE A 33 12.22 2.88 20.58
C PHE A 33 13.40 2.95 21.56
N ILE A 34 13.69 1.87 22.28
CA ILE A 34 14.79 1.81 23.23
C ILE A 34 16.14 1.96 22.53
N GLU A 35 16.38 1.28 21.41
CA GLU A 35 17.58 1.48 20.59
C GLU A 35 17.80 2.94 20.19
N ALA A 36 16.72 3.65 19.87
CA ALA A 36 16.81 5.05 19.43
C ALA A 36 17.10 6.05 20.57
N TYR A 37 16.77 5.70 21.80
CA TYR A 37 16.88 6.59 22.97
C TYR A 37 17.90 6.15 24.02
N THR A 38 18.55 5.01 23.82
CA THR A 38 19.55 4.46 24.74
C THR A 38 20.71 3.81 23.98
N ASP A 39 21.78 3.51 24.70
CA ASP A 39 22.92 2.76 24.16
C ASP A 39 22.79 1.25 24.42
N ILE A 40 21.56 0.76 24.63
CA ILE A 40 21.30 -0.68 24.84
C ILE A 40 21.37 -1.39 23.48
N GLU A 41 22.26 -2.37 23.40
CA GLU A 41 22.37 -3.25 22.25
C GLU A 41 21.50 -4.50 22.46
N PHE A 42 20.72 -4.86 21.46
CA PHE A 42 19.86 -6.03 21.46
C PHE A 42 20.46 -7.18 20.67
N THR A 43 20.03 -8.39 21.01
CA THR A 43 20.43 -9.59 20.28
C THR A 43 19.58 -9.75 19.01
N SER A 44 19.77 -10.85 18.29
CA SER A 44 18.90 -11.20 17.15
C SER A 44 17.56 -11.80 17.59
N ASN A 45 17.37 -12.09 18.89
CA ASN A 45 16.13 -12.63 19.44
C ASN A 45 15.36 -11.55 20.20
N TYR A 46 14.61 -10.74 19.50
CA TYR A 46 13.85 -9.63 20.06
C TYR A 46 12.80 -10.04 21.11
N TYR A 47 12.28 -11.25 21.06
CA TYR A 47 11.33 -11.76 22.05
C TYR A 47 11.98 -11.95 23.40
N ASP A 48 13.14 -12.64 23.44
CA ASP A 48 13.88 -12.85 24.69
C ASP A 48 14.39 -11.52 25.26
N ASP A 49 14.85 -10.60 24.42
CA ASP A 49 15.29 -9.28 24.82
C ASP A 49 14.14 -8.47 25.42
N TYR A 50 12.95 -8.50 24.80
CA TYR A 50 11.75 -7.84 25.30
C TYR A 50 11.29 -8.42 26.64
N ASP A 51 11.29 -9.74 26.79
CA ASP A 51 10.95 -10.42 28.02
C ASP A 51 11.94 -10.05 29.15
N ALA A 52 13.23 -9.98 28.86
CA ALA A 52 14.25 -9.57 29.83
C ALA A 52 14.06 -8.09 30.27
N LEU A 53 13.76 -7.19 29.34
CA LEU A 53 13.47 -5.78 29.64
C LEU A 53 12.23 -5.64 30.54
N THR A 54 11.19 -6.41 30.23
CA THR A 54 9.92 -6.39 30.96
C THR A 54 10.13 -6.98 32.39
N ALA A 55 10.78 -8.13 32.49
CA ALA A 55 11.04 -8.78 33.74
C ALA A 55 11.96 -7.96 34.70
N SER A 56 12.88 -7.19 34.12
CA SER A 56 13.75 -6.29 34.91
C SER A 56 13.09 -4.96 35.32
N GLY A 57 11.94 -4.62 34.76
CA GLY A 57 11.28 -3.29 34.89
C GLY A 57 11.97 -2.16 34.14
N LEU A 58 13.01 -2.45 33.36
CA LEU A 58 13.73 -1.43 32.57
C LEU A 58 12.84 -0.84 31.48
N LEU A 59 11.98 -1.66 30.88
CA LEU A 59 11.04 -1.20 29.85
C LEU A 59 10.18 -0.03 30.35
N ASP A 60 9.50 -0.21 31.49
CA ASP A 60 8.65 0.81 32.08
C ASP A 60 9.44 2.06 32.50
N MET A 61 10.64 1.84 33.02
CA MET A 61 11.49 2.96 33.45
C MET A 61 11.92 3.84 32.27
N ILE A 62 12.33 3.24 31.16
CA ILE A 62 12.75 3.96 29.96
C ILE A 62 11.56 4.67 29.31
N ILE A 63 10.42 3.98 29.17
CA ILE A 63 9.19 4.57 28.63
C ILE A 63 8.77 5.78 29.46
N ASN A 64 8.74 5.66 30.77
CA ASN A 64 8.36 6.76 31.65
C ASN A 64 9.35 7.95 31.58
N ALA A 65 10.63 7.69 31.40
CA ALA A 65 11.64 8.74 31.26
C ALA A 65 11.47 9.55 29.94
N ALA A 66 10.95 8.94 28.88
CA ALA A 66 10.74 9.56 27.56
C ALA A 66 9.24 9.52 27.13
N LEU A 67 8.33 9.63 28.10
CA LEU A 67 6.89 9.42 27.89
C LEU A 67 6.27 10.31 26.79
N PRO A 68 6.60 11.61 26.68
CA PRO A 68 6.05 12.45 25.60
C PRO A 68 6.45 11.95 24.20
N GLU A 69 7.71 11.56 24.04
CA GLU A 69 8.25 11.04 22.78
C GLU A 69 7.64 9.67 22.45
N TYR A 70 7.52 8.81 23.46
CA TYR A 70 6.90 7.49 23.33
C TYR A 70 5.45 7.62 22.85
N ASN A 71 4.66 8.48 23.49
CA ASN A 71 3.27 8.72 23.09
C ASN A 71 3.16 9.24 21.66
N ARG A 72 3.99 10.22 21.29
CA ARG A 72 4.01 10.76 19.94
C ARG A 72 4.36 9.69 18.90
N MET A 73 5.36 8.88 19.17
CA MET A 73 5.76 7.80 18.26
C MET A 73 4.70 6.70 18.17
N THR A 74 4.00 6.40 19.27
CA THR A 74 2.87 5.46 19.28
C THR A 74 1.72 5.97 18.41
N GLU A 75 1.37 7.25 18.50
CA GLU A 75 0.36 7.85 17.63
C GLU A 75 0.75 7.77 16.14
N MET A 76 2.01 8.07 15.83
CA MET A 76 2.53 7.95 14.46
C MET A 76 2.51 6.50 13.96
N LEU A 77 2.82 5.52 14.82
CA LEU A 77 2.76 4.10 14.48
C LEU A 77 1.33 3.68 14.14
N ILE A 78 0.35 4.12 14.93
CA ILE A 78 -1.07 3.83 14.68
C ILE A 78 -1.51 4.40 13.34
N LEU A 79 -1.20 5.67 13.08
CA LEU A 79 -1.55 6.33 11.81
C LEU A 79 -0.90 5.65 10.61
N GLN A 80 0.37 5.30 10.71
CA GLN A 80 1.10 4.64 9.62
C GLN A 80 0.59 3.21 9.39
N LYS A 81 0.27 2.48 10.45
CA LYS A 81 -0.36 1.16 10.36
C LYS A 81 -1.71 1.25 9.64
N GLU A 82 -2.57 2.19 10.04
CA GLU A 82 -3.88 2.40 9.39
C GLU A 82 -3.72 2.77 7.92
N TYR A 83 -2.77 3.63 7.59
CA TYR A 83 -2.46 4.01 6.23
C TYR A 83 -2.03 2.82 5.37
N VAL A 84 -1.11 1.97 5.87
CA VAL A 84 -0.64 0.77 5.15
C VAL A 84 -1.77 -0.23 4.94
N LEU A 85 -2.59 -0.47 5.96
CA LEU A 85 -3.74 -1.36 5.86
C LEU A 85 -4.81 -0.83 4.89
N ALA A 86 -5.10 0.48 4.93
CA ALA A 86 -6.05 1.11 4.02
C ALA A 86 -5.59 1.04 2.56
N GLN A 87 -4.30 1.28 2.29
CA GLN A 87 -3.74 1.18 0.94
C GLN A 87 -3.76 -0.24 0.36
N ASN A 88 -3.76 -1.24 1.22
CA ASN A 88 -3.76 -2.65 0.83
C ASN A 88 -5.13 -3.33 1.07
N SER A 89 -6.17 -2.55 1.36
CA SER A 89 -7.53 -3.08 1.44
C SER A 89 -8.01 -3.60 0.07
N LEU A 90 -8.94 -4.55 0.10
CA LEU A 90 -9.58 -5.09 -1.10
C LEU A 90 -10.17 -3.97 -1.97
N GLU A 91 -10.77 -2.95 -1.36
CA GLU A 91 -11.35 -1.80 -2.03
C GLU A 91 -10.29 -0.99 -2.79
N ALA A 92 -9.13 -0.75 -2.18
CA ALA A 92 -8.02 -0.06 -2.84
C ALA A 92 -7.42 -0.89 -3.99
N GLN A 93 -7.35 -2.21 -3.84
CA GLN A 93 -6.90 -3.12 -4.92
C GLN A 93 -7.88 -3.13 -6.08
N VAL A 94 -9.19 -3.25 -5.80
CA VAL A 94 -10.25 -3.18 -6.81
C VAL A 94 -10.23 -1.82 -7.51
N GLY A 95 -10.08 -0.73 -6.76
CA GLY A 95 -9.97 0.63 -7.32
C GLY A 95 -8.78 0.78 -8.28
N ARG A 96 -7.62 0.26 -7.93
CA ARG A 96 -6.42 0.23 -8.80
C ARG A 96 -6.67 -0.61 -10.07
N PHE A 97 -7.21 -1.82 -9.90
CA PHE A 97 -7.53 -2.70 -11.03
C PHE A 97 -8.51 -2.05 -12.00
N LEU A 98 -9.58 -1.43 -11.50
CA LEU A 98 -10.54 -0.72 -12.34
C LEU A 98 -9.92 0.50 -13.03
N GLY A 99 -9.02 1.22 -12.37
CA GLY A 99 -8.25 2.32 -12.96
C GLY A 99 -7.37 1.86 -14.10
N ASP A 100 -6.62 0.77 -13.89
CA ASP A 100 -5.75 0.18 -14.91
C ASP A 100 -6.56 -0.37 -16.09
N LEU A 101 -7.69 -1.03 -15.82
CA LEU A 101 -8.58 -1.52 -16.85
C LEU A 101 -9.15 -0.37 -17.70
N SER A 102 -9.59 0.71 -17.06
CA SER A 102 -10.11 1.90 -17.75
C SER A 102 -9.04 2.57 -18.61
N TYR A 103 -7.81 2.65 -18.12
CA TYR A 103 -6.69 3.19 -18.88
C TYR A 103 -6.34 2.33 -20.11
N GLN A 104 -6.29 1.01 -19.93
CA GLN A 104 -6.03 0.05 -21.02
C GLN A 104 -7.13 0.09 -22.07
N PHE A 105 -8.39 0.18 -21.62
CA PHE A 105 -9.53 0.29 -22.50
C PHE A 105 -9.52 1.62 -23.29
N GLY A 106 -9.16 2.73 -22.64
CA GLY A 106 -8.96 4.01 -23.31
C GLY A 106 -7.91 3.93 -24.43
N LYS A 107 -6.75 3.35 -24.16
CA LYS A 107 -5.70 3.12 -25.16
C LYS A 107 -6.17 2.22 -26.32
N PHE A 108 -6.96 1.20 -26.04
CA PHE A 108 -7.51 0.32 -27.05
C PHE A 108 -8.45 1.08 -27.97
N VAL A 109 -9.35 1.91 -27.43
CA VAL A 109 -10.26 2.76 -28.19
C VAL A 109 -9.51 3.78 -29.04
N ASP A 110 -8.46 4.43 -28.50
CA ASP A 110 -7.63 5.37 -29.26
C ASP A 110 -6.89 4.70 -30.42
N ASN A 111 -6.31 3.51 -30.19
CA ASN A 111 -5.65 2.72 -31.22
C ASN A 111 -6.62 2.28 -32.35
N ILE A 112 -7.85 1.91 -32.00
CA ILE A 112 -8.89 1.61 -32.99
C ILE A 112 -9.27 2.88 -33.76
N GLY A 113 -9.44 4.01 -33.07
CA GLY A 113 -9.74 5.30 -33.68
C GLY A 113 -8.66 5.73 -34.67
N GLU A 114 -7.38 5.61 -34.32
CA GLU A 114 -6.26 5.88 -35.22
C GLU A 114 -6.24 4.95 -36.46
N LYS A 115 -6.47 3.64 -36.25
CA LYS A 115 -6.53 2.68 -37.35
C LYS A 115 -7.70 2.92 -38.28
N ILE A 116 -8.87 3.28 -37.76
CA ILE A 116 -10.05 3.59 -38.58
C ILE A 116 -9.85 4.90 -39.36
N SER A 117 -9.25 5.93 -38.75
CA SER A 117 -8.96 7.19 -39.43
C SER A 117 -7.86 7.08 -40.49
N GLY A 118 -6.97 6.09 -40.37
CA GLY A 118 -5.94 5.77 -41.37
C GLY A 118 -6.40 4.84 -42.51
N LEU A 119 -7.60 4.26 -42.39
CA LEU A 119 -8.17 3.44 -43.46
C LEU A 119 -8.80 4.32 -44.53
N ASN A 120 -8.29 4.20 -45.77
CA ASN A 120 -8.90 4.85 -46.94
C ASN A 120 -10.20 4.11 -47.25
N LEU A 121 -11.33 4.66 -46.82
CA LEU A 121 -12.68 4.03 -46.94
C LEU A 121 -13.09 3.76 -48.39
N GLU A 122 -12.38 4.33 -49.38
CA GLU A 122 -12.64 4.12 -50.81
C GLU A 122 -12.20 2.73 -51.29
N ASP A 123 -11.23 2.08 -50.59
CA ASP A 123 -10.70 0.77 -50.93
C ASP A 123 -11.40 -0.41 -50.20
N MET A 124 -12.25 -0.12 -49.22
CA MET A 124 -12.99 -1.12 -48.50
C MET A 124 -14.48 -1.04 -48.84
N ASN A 125 -15.02 -2.11 -49.42
CA ASN A 125 -16.46 -2.28 -49.65
C ASN A 125 -17.22 -2.44 -48.32
N VAL A 126 -17.01 -1.47 -47.38
CA VAL A 126 -17.61 -1.45 -46.06
C VAL A 126 -18.90 -0.67 -46.12
N ASN A 127 -19.98 -1.29 -45.67
CA ASN A 127 -21.28 -0.64 -45.59
C ASN A 127 -21.21 0.58 -44.65
N GLN A 128 -21.55 1.75 -45.17
CA GLN A 128 -21.52 3.04 -44.44
C GLN A 128 -22.32 2.99 -43.14
N ASP A 129 -23.35 2.15 -43.05
CA ASP A 129 -24.17 1.96 -41.87
C ASP A 129 -23.38 1.27 -40.71
N ASP A 130 -22.46 0.39 -41.04
CA ASP A 130 -21.64 -0.32 -40.00
C ASP A 130 -20.54 0.61 -39.48
N VAL A 131 -19.96 1.46 -40.31
CA VAL A 131 -19.03 2.52 -39.90
C VAL A 131 -19.71 3.50 -38.95
N ASN A 132 -20.91 3.95 -39.29
CA ASN A 132 -21.69 4.87 -38.47
C ASN A 132 -22.05 4.25 -37.08
N LYS A 133 -22.34 2.96 -37.01
CA LYS A 133 -22.59 2.25 -35.76
C LYS A 133 -21.32 2.20 -34.88
N ILE A 134 -20.16 1.95 -35.46
CA ILE A 134 -18.87 1.91 -34.74
C ILE A 134 -18.55 3.31 -34.22
N VAL A 135 -18.70 4.37 -35.00
CA VAL A 135 -18.49 5.76 -34.56
C VAL A 135 -19.43 6.12 -33.41
N GLN A 136 -20.72 5.80 -33.51
CA GLN A 136 -21.69 6.05 -32.44
C GLN A 136 -21.36 5.24 -31.14
N PHE A 137 -20.81 4.05 -31.28
CA PHE A 137 -20.37 3.26 -30.14
C PHE A 137 -19.17 3.88 -29.44
N VAL A 138 -18.17 4.31 -30.20
CA VAL A 138 -16.97 5.02 -29.68
C VAL A 138 -17.35 6.34 -28.99
N ASP A 139 -18.27 7.11 -29.56
CA ASP A 139 -18.75 8.36 -28.95
C ASP A 139 -19.56 8.16 -27.66
N LYS A 140 -20.23 7.03 -27.52
CA LYS A 140 -20.93 6.66 -26.26
C LYS A 140 -19.99 6.24 -25.13
N ILE A 141 -18.83 5.70 -25.48
CA ILE A 141 -17.82 5.26 -24.50
C ILE A 141 -16.98 6.42 -23.99
N LYS A 142 -16.82 7.48 -24.80
CA LYS A 142 -16.07 8.70 -24.43
C LYS A 142 -16.84 9.67 -23.51
N LYS A 143 -18.08 9.39 -23.20
CA LYS A 143 -18.92 10.15 -22.24
C LYS A 143 -18.99 9.45 -20.90
#